data_546fca215ea084c32c4b2c6842d5132d
#
_entry.id   546fca215ea084c32c4b2c6842d5132d
#
_cell.length_a   1.000
_cell.length_b   1.000
_cell.length_c   1.000
_cell.angle_alpha   90.00
_cell.angle_beta   90.00
_cell.angle_gamma   90.00
#
_symmetry.space_group_name_H-M   'P 1'
#
loop_
_entity.id
_entity.type
_entity.pdbx_description
1 polymer ?
#
loop_
_entity_poly.entity_id
_entity_poly.type
_entity_poly.pdbx_seq_one_letter_code
_entity_poly.pdbx_strand_id
1 'polypeptide(L)'
;MEKIALVTGSSRGIGRAVATELARQGWAVCINYREREDCARSLVEQLTGEGCRVMAVQADVACREQVNTMVRQVEDAFGPVALLVNNAGVAGQALFQDITDELWHRYFSVNVDGAYHAIQAVLPAMLHHHEGCIINTSSIWGLRGASCEVTYSCTKAALIGLTR
;
A
#
# COMPACT_ATOMS: atom_id res chain seq x y z
N MET A 1 13.53 -14.50 -7.05
CA MET A 1 13.33 -13.16 -7.71
C MET A 1 14.32 -12.13 -7.17
N GLU A 2 14.59 -11.05 -7.92
CA GLU A 2 15.29 -9.90 -7.34
C GLU A 2 14.49 -9.28 -6.18
N LYS A 3 15.19 -8.57 -5.29
CA LYS A 3 14.56 -7.89 -4.13
C LYS A 3 13.82 -6.62 -4.58
N ILE A 4 12.61 -6.74 -5.08
CA ILE A 4 11.78 -5.63 -5.55
C ILE A 4 10.53 -5.52 -4.68
N ALA A 5 10.33 -4.34 -4.08
CA ALA A 5 9.22 -4.07 -3.17
C ALA A 5 8.32 -2.93 -3.69
N LEU A 6 7.01 -3.13 -3.59
CA LEU A 6 6.01 -2.08 -3.75
C LEU A 6 5.36 -1.80 -2.40
N VAL A 7 5.46 -0.55 -1.93
CA VAL A 7 4.85 -0.12 -0.66
C VAL A 7 3.78 0.93 -0.97
N THR A 8 2.51 0.60 -0.76
CA THR A 8 1.41 1.53 -1.02
C THR A 8 1.29 2.58 0.08
N GLY A 9 0.97 3.83 -0.30
CA GLY A 9 0.84 4.94 0.64
C GLY A 9 2.14 5.28 1.39
N SER A 10 3.28 5.20 0.72
CA SER A 10 4.60 5.26 1.36
C SER A 10 5.32 6.61 1.27
N SER A 11 4.64 7.68 0.86
CA SER A 11 5.23 9.03 0.89
C SER A 11 5.42 9.58 2.31
N ARG A 12 4.71 9.06 3.31
CA ARG A 12 4.74 9.51 4.71
C ARG A 12 4.45 8.39 5.71
N GLY A 13 4.61 8.70 7.00
CA GLY A 13 4.20 7.83 8.12
C GLY A 13 4.87 6.45 8.10
N ILE A 14 4.10 5.42 8.45
CA ILE A 14 4.57 4.03 8.55
C ILE A 14 5.08 3.54 7.20
N GLY A 15 4.36 3.79 6.11
CA GLY A 15 4.78 3.38 4.77
C GLY A 15 6.13 3.98 4.37
N ARG A 16 6.40 5.25 4.71
CA ARG A 16 7.71 5.88 4.49
C ARG A 16 8.82 5.17 5.27
N ALA A 17 8.59 4.85 6.53
CA ALA A 17 9.56 4.15 7.35
C ALA A 17 9.87 2.74 6.80
N VAL A 18 8.82 2.01 6.39
CA VAL A 18 8.97 0.69 5.76
C VAL A 18 9.75 0.78 4.45
N ALA A 19 9.40 1.72 3.56
CA ALA A 19 10.08 1.92 2.29
C ALA A 19 11.56 2.29 2.49
N THR A 20 11.84 3.17 3.46
CA THR A 20 13.21 3.57 3.83
C THR A 20 14.04 2.38 4.30
N GLU A 21 13.49 1.58 5.20
CA GLU A 21 14.21 0.42 5.76
C GLU A 21 14.47 -0.64 4.68
N LEU A 22 13.48 -0.96 3.86
CA LEU A 22 13.64 -1.90 2.75
C LEU A 22 14.72 -1.43 1.76
N ALA A 23 14.71 -0.15 1.38
CA ALA A 23 15.69 0.41 0.46
C ALA A 23 17.12 0.31 1.02
N ARG A 24 17.33 0.61 2.31
CA ARG A 24 18.62 0.47 3.00
C ARG A 24 19.08 -0.98 3.13
N GLN A 25 18.16 -1.92 3.14
CA GLN A 25 18.44 -3.37 3.10
C GLN A 25 18.70 -3.91 1.68
N GLY A 26 18.81 -3.02 0.68
CA GLY A 26 19.15 -3.37 -0.69
C GLY A 26 17.97 -3.81 -1.56
N TRP A 27 16.73 -3.55 -1.15
CA TRP A 27 15.57 -3.70 -2.02
C TRP A 27 15.48 -2.54 -3.01
N ALA A 28 15.08 -2.83 -4.25
CA ALA A 28 14.54 -1.81 -5.14
C ALA A 28 13.11 -1.50 -4.70
N VAL A 29 12.80 -0.24 -4.38
CA VAL A 29 11.52 0.11 -3.73
C VAL A 29 10.74 1.10 -4.56
N CYS A 30 9.49 0.75 -4.87
CA CYS A 30 8.50 1.69 -5.37
C CYS A 30 7.75 2.36 -4.22
N ILE A 31 7.84 3.68 -4.17
CA ILE A 31 7.16 4.57 -3.23
C ILE A 31 5.86 5.04 -3.90
N ASN A 32 4.72 4.49 -3.49
CA ASN A 32 3.43 4.93 -4.01
C ASN A 32 2.87 6.08 -3.19
N TYR A 33 2.28 7.04 -3.89
CA TYR A 33 1.55 8.16 -3.31
C TYR A 33 0.31 8.52 -4.13
N ARG A 34 -0.69 9.19 -3.52
CA ARG A 34 -1.85 9.71 -4.23
C ARG A 34 -1.75 11.22 -4.45
N GLU A 35 -1.49 11.99 -3.40
CA GLU A 35 -1.53 13.47 -3.42
C GLU A 35 -0.20 14.14 -3.06
N ARG A 36 0.58 13.53 -2.18
CA ARG A 36 1.77 14.15 -1.60
C ARG A 36 3.02 13.83 -2.42
N GLU A 37 3.06 14.40 -3.64
CA GLU A 37 4.22 14.28 -4.53
C GLU A 37 5.49 14.88 -3.90
N ASP A 38 5.36 16.02 -3.22
CA ASP A 38 6.44 16.68 -2.50
C ASP A 38 7.16 15.73 -1.52
N CYS A 39 6.36 15.00 -0.72
CA CYS A 39 6.89 14.04 0.24
C CYS A 39 7.53 12.82 -0.45
N ALA A 40 6.93 12.32 -1.52
CA ALA A 40 7.46 11.17 -2.26
C ALA A 40 8.78 11.54 -2.95
N ARG A 41 8.84 12.70 -3.62
CA ARG A 41 10.05 13.21 -4.27
C ARG A 41 11.19 13.40 -3.28
N SER A 42 10.93 14.06 -2.14
CA SER A 42 11.92 14.22 -1.07
C SER A 42 12.48 12.90 -0.57
N LEU A 43 11.63 11.86 -0.47
CA LEU A 43 12.10 10.54 -0.06
C LEU A 43 12.96 9.87 -1.13
N VAL A 44 12.57 9.97 -2.40
CA VAL A 44 13.38 9.47 -3.52
C VAL A 44 14.74 10.15 -3.56
N GLU A 45 14.80 11.48 -3.47
CA GLU A 45 16.06 12.25 -3.47
C GLU A 45 16.96 11.81 -2.33
N GLN A 46 16.41 11.69 -1.12
CA GLN A 46 17.16 11.23 0.05
C GLN A 46 17.76 9.83 -0.17
N LEU A 47 16.93 8.86 -0.54
CA LEU A 47 17.36 7.45 -0.66
C LEU A 47 18.28 7.22 -1.87
N THR A 48 18.09 7.96 -2.96
CA THR A 48 19.00 7.95 -4.11
C THR A 48 20.37 8.51 -3.72
N GLY A 49 20.39 9.57 -2.91
CA GLY A 49 21.64 10.11 -2.34
C GLY A 49 22.37 9.13 -1.40
N GLU A 50 21.64 8.21 -0.79
CA GLU A 50 22.19 7.09 0.01
C GLU A 50 22.61 5.88 -0.86
N GLY A 51 22.46 5.96 -2.19
CA GLY A 51 22.80 4.87 -3.13
C GLY A 51 21.72 3.80 -3.28
N CYS A 52 20.50 4.02 -2.77
CA CYS A 52 19.40 3.07 -2.88
C CYS A 52 18.72 3.14 -4.25
N ARG A 53 18.16 2.00 -4.71
CA ARG A 53 17.34 1.90 -5.92
C ARG A 53 15.88 2.18 -5.56
N VAL A 54 15.40 3.37 -5.86
CA VAL A 54 14.03 3.78 -5.53
C VAL A 54 13.36 4.54 -6.68
N MET A 55 12.04 4.43 -6.77
CA MET A 55 11.21 5.25 -7.65
C MET A 55 9.93 5.67 -6.93
N ALA A 56 9.30 6.75 -7.37
CA ALA A 56 7.98 7.15 -6.91
C ALA A 56 6.96 7.02 -8.03
N VAL A 57 5.77 6.49 -7.70
CA VAL A 57 4.66 6.38 -8.65
C VAL A 57 3.38 6.91 -8.02
N GLN A 58 2.74 7.85 -8.73
CA GLN A 58 1.43 8.34 -8.35
C GLN A 58 0.35 7.34 -8.76
N ALA A 59 -0.44 6.88 -7.80
CA ALA A 59 -1.62 6.07 -8.05
C ALA A 59 -2.58 6.16 -6.86
N ASP A 60 -3.88 6.29 -7.14
CA ASP A 60 -4.92 6.03 -6.15
C ASP A 60 -5.19 4.53 -6.12
N VAL A 61 -4.95 3.90 -4.96
CA VAL A 61 -5.16 2.45 -4.79
C VAL A 61 -6.63 2.04 -4.95
N ALA A 62 -7.58 2.96 -4.73
CA ALA A 62 -8.98 2.72 -4.98
C ALA A 62 -9.32 2.57 -6.48
N CYS A 63 -8.44 3.03 -7.37
CA CYS A 63 -8.61 2.96 -8.82
C CYS A 63 -7.78 1.79 -9.40
N ARG A 64 -8.44 0.73 -9.82
CA ARG A 64 -7.81 -0.48 -10.38
C ARG A 64 -6.87 -0.18 -11.55
N GLU A 65 -7.28 0.69 -12.46
CA GLU A 65 -6.50 1.02 -13.65
C GLU A 65 -5.19 1.71 -13.28
N GLN A 66 -5.23 2.60 -12.28
CA GLN A 66 -4.02 3.28 -11.78
C GLN A 66 -3.08 2.29 -11.09
N VAL A 67 -3.64 1.34 -10.30
CA VAL A 67 -2.85 0.29 -9.67
C VAL A 67 -2.18 -0.60 -10.70
N ASN A 68 -2.91 -1.05 -11.72
CA ASN A 68 -2.35 -1.87 -12.80
C ASN A 68 -1.25 -1.13 -13.57
N THR A 69 -1.42 0.16 -13.80
CA THR A 69 -0.42 1.00 -14.45
C THR A 69 0.82 1.18 -13.57
N MET A 70 0.63 1.41 -12.27
CA MET A 70 1.71 1.49 -11.29
C MET A 70 2.55 0.21 -11.26
N VAL A 71 1.91 -0.95 -11.17
CA VAL A 71 2.63 -2.24 -11.13
C VAL A 71 3.43 -2.44 -12.41
N ARG A 72 2.86 -2.18 -13.60
CA ARG A 72 3.60 -2.24 -14.87
C ARG A 72 4.82 -1.32 -14.88
N GLN A 73 4.70 -0.08 -14.41
CA GLN A 73 5.84 0.84 -14.33
C GLN A 73 6.96 0.30 -13.42
N VAL A 74 6.60 -0.35 -12.31
CA VAL A 74 7.58 -1.00 -11.42
C VAL A 74 8.26 -2.17 -12.12
N GLU A 75 7.47 -3.02 -12.77
CA GLU A 75 7.99 -4.20 -13.49
C GLU A 75 8.90 -3.81 -14.67
N ASP A 76 8.55 -2.75 -15.40
CA ASP A 76 9.38 -2.22 -16.49
C ASP A 76 10.71 -1.63 -16.00
N ALA A 77 10.70 -0.98 -14.82
CA ALA A 77 11.88 -0.32 -14.26
C ALA A 77 12.79 -1.25 -13.46
N PHE A 78 12.22 -2.17 -12.71
CA PHE A 78 12.95 -3.00 -11.74
C PHE A 78 12.79 -4.49 -11.98
N GLY A 79 11.70 -4.93 -12.60
CA GLY A 79 11.30 -6.31 -12.73
C GLY A 79 10.14 -6.69 -11.79
N PRO A 80 9.76 -7.98 -11.72
CA PRO A 80 8.57 -8.45 -11.02
C PRO A 80 8.64 -8.18 -9.51
N VAL A 81 7.51 -7.68 -8.95
CA VAL A 81 7.39 -7.37 -7.52
C VAL A 81 7.47 -8.65 -6.70
N ALA A 82 8.49 -8.74 -5.83
CA ALA A 82 8.68 -9.86 -4.91
C ALA A 82 8.04 -9.61 -3.52
N LEU A 83 7.89 -8.34 -3.12
CA LEU A 83 7.26 -7.95 -1.86
C LEU A 83 6.24 -6.84 -2.10
N LEU A 84 4.99 -7.12 -1.76
CA LEU A 84 3.92 -6.12 -1.71
C LEU A 84 3.61 -5.77 -0.24
N VAL A 85 3.68 -4.49 0.11
CA VAL A 85 3.22 -3.98 1.40
C VAL A 85 2.00 -3.09 1.19
N ASN A 86 0.81 -3.61 1.47
CA ASN A 86 -0.44 -2.88 1.48
C ASN A 86 -0.54 -2.06 2.77
N ASN A 87 -0.09 -0.80 2.68
CA ASN A 87 -0.09 0.15 3.80
C ASN A 87 -1.02 1.35 3.56
N ALA A 88 -1.36 1.67 2.31
CA ALA A 88 -2.29 2.75 2.03
C ALA A 88 -3.61 2.57 2.78
N GLY A 89 -4.09 3.65 3.39
CA GLY A 89 -5.33 3.61 4.14
C GLY A 89 -5.77 4.99 4.62
N VAL A 90 -7.06 5.09 4.87
CA VAL A 90 -7.71 6.25 5.49
C VAL A 90 -8.28 5.85 6.84
N ALA A 91 -8.25 6.78 7.78
CA ALA A 91 -8.82 6.65 9.12
C ALA A 91 -9.47 7.97 9.53
N GLY A 92 -10.39 7.92 10.48
CA GLY A 92 -11.06 9.07 11.06
C GLY A 92 -12.15 8.60 12.01
N GLN A 93 -12.75 9.55 12.73
CA GLN A 93 -13.75 9.28 13.73
C GLN A 93 -15.10 9.84 13.29
N ALA A 94 -16.16 9.07 13.49
CA ALA A 94 -17.54 9.45 13.31
C ALA A 94 -18.45 8.64 14.25
N LEU A 95 -19.49 9.25 14.80
CA LEU A 95 -20.53 8.49 15.48
C LEU A 95 -21.26 7.61 14.46
N PHE A 96 -21.72 6.43 14.88
CA PHE A 96 -22.30 5.45 13.95
C PHE A 96 -23.49 6.02 13.14
N GLN A 97 -24.34 6.79 13.78
CA GLN A 97 -25.50 7.42 13.13
C GLN A 97 -25.13 8.54 12.14
N ASP A 98 -23.89 9.06 12.21
CA ASP A 98 -23.38 10.13 11.34
C ASP A 98 -22.52 9.59 10.18
N ILE A 99 -22.34 8.27 10.11
CA ILE A 99 -21.62 7.64 9.01
C ILE A 99 -22.51 7.66 7.76
N THR A 100 -22.09 8.42 6.75
CA THR A 100 -22.78 8.41 5.45
C THR A 100 -22.30 7.24 4.58
N ASP A 101 -23.10 6.87 3.57
CA ASP A 101 -22.73 5.83 2.61
C ASP A 101 -21.46 6.18 1.86
N GLU A 102 -21.23 7.47 1.53
CA GLU A 102 -20.02 7.94 0.87
C GLU A 102 -18.79 7.75 1.75
N LEU A 103 -18.92 8.06 3.06
CA LEU A 103 -17.83 7.85 4.00
C LEU A 103 -17.52 6.35 4.15
N TRP A 104 -18.55 5.53 4.28
CA TRP A 104 -18.43 4.07 4.34
C TRP A 104 -17.72 3.52 3.11
N HIS A 105 -18.21 3.82 1.91
CA HIS A 105 -17.63 3.35 0.66
C HIS A 105 -16.20 3.86 0.43
N ARG A 106 -15.90 5.10 0.80
CA ARG A 106 -14.54 5.64 0.73
C ARG A 106 -13.55 4.83 1.55
N TYR A 107 -13.93 4.40 2.75
CA TYR A 107 -13.05 3.60 3.60
C TYR A 107 -12.81 2.21 2.99
N PHE A 108 -13.86 1.57 2.52
CA PHE A 108 -13.75 0.26 1.88
C PHE A 108 -12.94 0.33 0.59
N SER A 109 -13.21 1.29 -0.29
CA SER A 109 -12.49 1.42 -1.56
C SER A 109 -10.99 1.66 -1.38
N VAL A 110 -10.57 2.44 -0.38
CA VAL A 110 -9.14 2.67 -0.14
C VAL A 110 -8.51 1.53 0.65
N ASN A 111 -9.11 1.15 1.80
CA ASN A 111 -8.47 0.24 2.74
C ASN A 111 -8.56 -1.24 2.35
N VAL A 112 -9.64 -1.63 1.64
CA VAL A 112 -9.91 -3.04 1.28
C VAL A 112 -9.71 -3.25 -0.21
N ASP A 113 -10.47 -2.53 -1.07
CA ASP A 113 -10.37 -2.70 -2.51
C ASP A 113 -8.98 -2.33 -3.01
N GLY A 114 -8.35 -1.30 -2.41
CA GLY A 114 -6.97 -0.93 -2.74
C GLY A 114 -5.96 -2.06 -2.51
N ALA A 115 -6.07 -2.77 -1.40
CA ALA A 115 -5.24 -3.95 -1.14
C ALA A 115 -5.55 -5.09 -2.12
N TYR A 116 -6.83 -5.36 -2.38
CA TYR A 116 -7.28 -6.34 -3.35
C TYR A 116 -6.77 -6.05 -4.76
N HIS A 117 -6.86 -4.79 -5.23
CA HIS A 117 -6.33 -4.38 -6.53
C HIS A 117 -4.83 -4.63 -6.64
N ALA A 118 -4.06 -4.22 -5.62
CA ALA A 118 -2.61 -4.39 -5.61
C ALA A 118 -2.21 -5.87 -5.59
N ILE A 119 -2.89 -6.69 -4.77
CA ILE A 119 -2.67 -8.14 -4.73
C ILE A 119 -2.94 -8.75 -6.11
N GLN A 120 -4.08 -8.47 -6.71
CA GLN A 120 -4.41 -9.01 -8.04
C GLN A 120 -3.41 -8.60 -9.12
N ALA A 121 -2.84 -7.40 -9.03
CA ALA A 121 -1.89 -6.90 -10.01
C ALA A 121 -0.52 -7.60 -9.93
N VAL A 122 -0.02 -7.91 -8.71
CA VAL A 122 1.30 -8.54 -8.53
C VAL A 122 1.26 -10.07 -8.49
N LEU A 123 0.13 -10.65 -8.14
CA LEU A 123 -0.01 -12.09 -7.91
C LEU A 123 0.35 -12.96 -9.12
N PRO A 124 0.01 -12.62 -10.38
CA PRO A 124 0.39 -13.43 -11.53
C PRO A 124 1.89 -13.65 -11.65
N ALA A 125 2.71 -12.60 -11.45
CA ALA A 125 4.16 -12.70 -11.48
C ALA A 125 4.70 -13.53 -10.30
N MET A 126 4.18 -13.34 -9.09
CA MET A 126 4.55 -14.14 -7.91
C MET A 126 4.25 -15.63 -8.11
N LEU A 127 3.09 -15.97 -8.67
CA LEU A 127 2.72 -17.36 -8.98
C LEU A 127 3.62 -17.96 -10.06
N HIS A 128 3.93 -17.21 -11.13
CA HIS A 128 4.81 -17.65 -12.21
C HIS A 128 6.21 -17.99 -11.68
N HIS A 129 6.75 -17.19 -10.78
CA HIS A 129 8.08 -17.38 -10.20
C HIS A 129 8.08 -18.30 -8.97
N HIS A 130 6.93 -18.76 -8.49
CA HIS A 130 6.76 -19.51 -7.24
C HIS A 130 7.42 -18.83 -6.02
N GLU A 131 7.46 -17.51 -6.02
CA GLU A 131 8.11 -16.69 -5.00
C GLU A 131 7.39 -15.35 -4.85
N GLY A 132 7.11 -14.94 -3.62
CA GLY A 132 6.50 -13.64 -3.33
C GLY A 132 6.05 -13.56 -1.87
N CYS A 133 5.91 -12.34 -1.40
CA CYS A 133 5.38 -12.06 -0.07
C CYS A 133 4.40 -10.88 -0.14
N ILE A 134 3.27 -11.02 0.54
CA ILE A 134 2.26 -9.97 0.65
C ILE A 134 2.01 -9.66 2.11
N ILE A 135 2.18 -8.40 2.50
CA ILE A 135 1.95 -7.90 3.85
C ILE A 135 0.79 -6.92 3.82
N ASN A 136 -0.27 -7.19 4.59
CA ASN A 136 -1.42 -6.31 4.75
C ASN A 136 -1.36 -5.61 6.10
N THR A 137 -1.31 -4.28 6.12
CA THR A 137 -1.29 -3.48 7.36
C THR A 137 -2.69 -3.38 7.94
N SER A 138 -3.00 -4.23 8.92
CA SER A 138 -4.24 -4.17 9.69
C SER A 138 -4.11 -3.21 10.90
N SER A 139 -4.91 -3.39 11.92
CA SER A 139 -4.92 -2.61 13.16
C SER A 139 -5.41 -3.48 14.31
N ILE A 140 -5.09 -3.09 15.55
CA ILE A 140 -5.75 -3.63 16.75
C ILE A 140 -7.28 -3.46 16.69
N TRP A 141 -7.76 -2.40 16.03
CA TRP A 141 -9.19 -2.16 15.83
C TRP A 141 -9.86 -3.16 14.86
N GLY A 142 -9.08 -3.83 14.02
CA GLY A 142 -9.57 -4.96 13.22
C GLY A 142 -9.82 -6.23 14.06
N LEU A 143 -9.25 -6.31 15.26
CA LEU A 143 -9.43 -7.44 16.18
C LEU A 143 -10.50 -7.15 17.25
N ARG A 144 -10.63 -5.91 17.70
CA ARG A 144 -11.47 -5.54 18.87
C ARG A 144 -12.51 -4.46 18.60
N GLY A 145 -12.36 -3.72 17.49
CA GLY A 145 -13.14 -2.51 17.23
C GLY A 145 -12.75 -1.33 18.12
N ALA A 146 -13.26 -0.15 17.79
CA ALA A 146 -13.10 1.06 18.60
C ALA A 146 -14.34 1.95 18.50
N SER A 147 -14.63 2.66 19.59
CA SER A 147 -15.69 3.68 19.61
C SER A 147 -15.37 4.78 18.58
N CYS A 148 -16.40 5.21 17.88
CA CYS A 148 -16.31 6.22 16.80
C CYS A 148 -15.43 5.82 15.60
N GLU A 149 -14.88 4.61 15.55
CA GLU A 149 -14.04 4.12 14.45
C GLU A 149 -14.60 2.85 13.79
N VAL A 150 -15.93 2.71 13.73
CA VAL A 150 -16.59 1.49 13.24
C VAL A 150 -16.19 1.17 11.81
N THR A 151 -16.29 2.13 10.89
CA THR A 151 -15.94 1.91 9.48
C THR A 151 -14.48 1.49 9.32
N TYR A 152 -13.56 2.17 10.02
CA TYR A 152 -12.14 1.82 10.00
C TYR A 152 -11.91 0.40 10.55
N SER A 153 -12.52 0.08 11.69
CA SER A 153 -12.43 -1.25 12.32
C SER A 153 -12.92 -2.36 11.39
N CYS A 154 -14.04 -2.15 10.69
CA CYS A 154 -14.58 -3.09 9.71
C CYS A 154 -13.58 -3.32 8.56
N THR A 155 -12.99 -2.26 8.01
CA THR A 155 -12.00 -2.40 6.94
C THR A 155 -10.74 -3.15 7.39
N LYS A 156 -10.28 -2.90 8.61
CA LYS A 156 -9.10 -3.57 9.16
C LYS A 156 -9.36 -5.03 9.56
N ALA A 157 -10.59 -5.36 9.93
CA ALA A 157 -11.02 -6.75 10.09
C ALA A 157 -11.10 -7.48 8.74
N ALA A 158 -11.60 -6.81 7.69
CA ALA A 158 -11.63 -7.36 6.34
C ALA A 158 -10.22 -7.70 5.83
N LEU A 159 -9.20 -6.86 6.12
CA LEU A 159 -7.80 -7.17 5.76
C LEU A 159 -7.26 -8.41 6.46
N ILE A 160 -7.70 -8.70 7.70
CA ILE A 160 -7.33 -9.95 8.39
C ILE A 160 -7.93 -11.16 7.65
N GLY A 161 -9.21 -11.06 7.22
CA GLY A 161 -9.84 -12.09 6.42
C GLY A 161 -9.19 -12.29 5.05
N LEU A 162 -8.79 -11.19 4.40
CA LEU A 162 -8.09 -11.22 3.11
C LEU A 162 -6.70 -11.88 3.19
N THR A 163 -6.07 -11.86 4.37
CA THR A 163 -4.72 -12.41 4.59
C THR A 163 -4.73 -13.92 4.84
N ARG A 164 -5.85 -14.47 5.29
CA ARG A 164 -6.04 -15.91 5.61
C ARG A 164 -6.48 -16.72 4.42
#